data_6c7172799852c7bb7f6e55dc596001e1
#
_entry.id   6c7172799852c7bb7f6e55dc596001e1
#
_cell.length_a   1.000
_cell.length_b   1.000
_cell.length_c   1.000
_cell.angle_alpha   90.00
_cell.angle_beta   90.00
_cell.angle_gamma   90.00
#
_symmetry.space_group_name_H-M   'P 1'
#
loop_
_entity.id
_entity.type
_entity.pdbx_description
1 polymer ?
#
loop_
_entity_poly.entity_id
_entity_poly.type
_entity_poly.pdbx_seq_one_letter_code
_entity_poly.pdbx_strand_id
1 'polypeptide(L)'
;MNYSPVWLFDLDNTLHNAEAGIFYIINRAMTEYMAGRLKLSEEAASHLRQDYWHRYGATLAGLQIHYPEVDIDEFLRESHPLKQILAKVEGMDGTDDVLGRLKGRKAVFSNGPSFYVRALVEALGLEAHFDGLFGTDDFGLLYKPNPQAYLNVCRLLGVKPEQCIMVDDSADNLHQAKALGMKTVWYGEKAHPLPFADGIAKDMQGLLEFCTKLP
;
A
#
# COMPACT_ATOMS: atom_id res chain seq x y z
N MET A 1 28.05 9.99 10.58
CA MET A 1 26.99 9.00 10.94
C MET A 1 26.65 8.27 9.67
N ASN A 2 26.73 6.92 9.63
CA ASN A 2 26.33 6.17 8.45
C ASN A 2 24.82 6.36 8.27
N TYR A 3 24.41 6.96 7.17
CA TYR A 3 23.01 7.07 6.80
C TYR A 3 22.49 5.63 6.49
N SER A 4 21.63 5.12 7.35
CA SER A 4 20.94 3.86 7.14
C SER A 4 19.47 4.18 6.96
N PRO A 5 18.95 4.24 5.73
CA PRO A 5 17.58 4.61 5.47
C PRO A 5 16.59 3.55 5.97
N VAL A 6 15.35 3.98 6.21
CA VAL A 6 14.22 3.09 6.40
C VAL A 6 13.38 3.11 5.13
N TRP A 7 13.29 1.98 4.46
CA TRP A 7 12.48 1.82 3.26
C TRP A 7 11.03 1.51 3.65
N LEU A 8 10.10 2.30 3.14
CA LEU A 8 8.68 2.04 3.22
C LEU A 8 8.19 1.62 1.83
N PHE A 9 7.81 0.37 1.70
CA PHE A 9 7.29 -0.17 0.44
C PHE A 9 5.77 -0.19 0.48
N ASP A 10 5.14 0.36 -0.54
CA ASP A 10 3.78 -0.05 -0.86
C ASP A 10 3.75 -1.54 -1.23
N LEU A 11 2.57 -2.16 -1.20
CA LEU A 11 2.38 -3.58 -1.46
C LEU A 11 1.85 -3.82 -2.88
N ASP A 12 0.65 -3.30 -3.15
CA ASP A 12 -0.11 -3.54 -4.36
C ASP A 12 0.53 -2.80 -5.55
N ASN A 13 0.82 -3.50 -6.65
CA ASN A 13 1.59 -3.00 -7.80
C ASN A 13 3.00 -2.50 -7.50
N THR A 14 3.52 -2.78 -6.29
CA THR A 14 4.90 -2.46 -5.91
C THR A 14 5.70 -3.73 -5.58
N LEU A 15 5.22 -4.60 -4.70
CA LEU A 15 5.86 -5.89 -4.37
C LEU A 15 5.22 -7.06 -5.12
N HIS A 16 3.98 -6.93 -5.54
CA HIS A 16 3.25 -7.90 -6.35
C HIS A 16 2.35 -7.20 -7.39
N ASN A 17 1.96 -7.96 -8.42
CA ASN A 17 1.08 -7.49 -9.48
C ASN A 17 -0.40 -7.63 -9.06
N ALA A 18 -0.98 -6.59 -8.44
CA ALA A 18 -2.38 -6.60 -8.03
C ALA A 18 -3.36 -6.54 -9.23
N GLU A 19 -2.92 -6.01 -10.37
CA GLU A 19 -3.71 -5.97 -11.61
C GLU A 19 -3.91 -7.38 -12.24
N ALA A 20 -3.12 -8.37 -11.86
CA ALA A 20 -3.29 -9.76 -12.29
C ALA A 20 -4.59 -10.44 -11.80
N GLY A 21 -5.51 -9.67 -11.21
CA GLY A 21 -6.84 -10.08 -10.82
C GLY A 21 -7.19 -9.88 -9.35
N ILE A 22 -6.26 -9.46 -8.51
CA ILE A 22 -6.51 -9.22 -7.08
C ILE A 22 -7.43 -8.02 -6.90
N PHE A 23 -7.21 -6.92 -7.57
CA PHE A 23 -8.10 -5.76 -7.51
C PHE A 23 -9.52 -6.07 -7.99
N TYR A 24 -9.67 -6.94 -8.99
CA TYR A 24 -10.99 -7.39 -9.41
C TYR A 24 -11.72 -8.14 -8.29
N ILE A 25 -11.02 -9.06 -7.60
CA ILE A 25 -11.57 -9.83 -6.47
C ILE A 25 -11.98 -8.89 -5.34
N ILE A 26 -11.11 -7.98 -4.92
CA ILE A 26 -11.35 -7.03 -3.83
C ILE A 26 -12.53 -6.10 -4.19
N ASN A 27 -12.52 -5.51 -5.37
CA ASN A 27 -13.55 -4.60 -5.83
C ASN A 27 -14.93 -5.27 -5.89
N ARG A 28 -14.97 -6.52 -6.35
CA ARG A 28 -16.18 -7.32 -6.38
C ARG A 28 -16.68 -7.63 -4.97
N ALA A 29 -15.80 -8.09 -4.09
CA ALA A 29 -16.16 -8.43 -2.71
C ALA A 29 -16.63 -7.18 -1.93
N MET A 30 -16.00 -6.02 -2.12
CA MET A 30 -16.49 -4.75 -1.57
C MET A 30 -17.89 -4.42 -2.06
N THR A 31 -18.15 -4.60 -3.37
CA THR A 31 -19.46 -4.31 -3.96
C THR A 31 -20.53 -5.26 -3.40
N GLU A 32 -20.25 -6.57 -3.33
CA GLU A 32 -21.15 -7.58 -2.77
C GLU A 32 -21.48 -7.28 -1.30
N TYR A 33 -20.47 -6.95 -0.48
CA TYR A 33 -20.67 -6.56 0.92
C TYR A 33 -21.57 -5.33 1.05
N MET A 34 -21.24 -4.25 0.31
CA MET A 34 -22.01 -3.01 0.35
C MET A 34 -23.45 -3.21 -0.14
N ALA A 35 -23.67 -4.00 -1.19
CA ALA A 35 -25.00 -4.32 -1.69
C ALA A 35 -25.85 -5.00 -0.60
N GLY A 36 -25.31 -6.02 0.05
CA GLY A 36 -26.01 -6.75 1.11
C GLY A 36 -26.24 -5.91 2.37
N ARG A 37 -25.19 -5.23 2.84
CA ARG A 37 -25.25 -4.49 4.10
C ARG A 37 -26.08 -3.21 4.02
N LEU A 38 -26.02 -2.49 2.90
CA LEU A 38 -26.72 -1.23 2.68
C LEU A 38 -28.06 -1.42 1.96
N LYS A 39 -28.42 -2.66 1.60
CA LYS A 39 -29.64 -3.02 0.85
C LYS A 39 -29.75 -2.29 -0.49
N LEU A 40 -28.65 -2.22 -1.21
CA LEU A 40 -28.51 -1.62 -2.53
C LEU A 40 -28.50 -2.70 -3.60
N SER A 41 -28.82 -2.32 -4.86
CA SER A 41 -28.49 -3.18 -6.00
C SER A 41 -26.96 -3.22 -6.17
N GLU A 42 -26.43 -4.29 -6.80
CA GLU A 42 -24.98 -4.39 -7.07
C GLU A 42 -24.46 -3.20 -7.89
N GLU A 43 -25.26 -2.72 -8.86
CA GLU A 43 -24.91 -1.55 -9.65
C GLU A 43 -24.78 -0.29 -8.79
N ALA A 44 -25.78 -0.03 -7.91
CA ALA A 44 -25.74 1.12 -7.01
C ALA A 44 -24.57 1.02 -6.00
N ALA A 45 -24.30 -0.17 -5.47
CA ALA A 45 -23.17 -0.41 -4.58
C ALA A 45 -21.83 -0.20 -5.28
N SER A 46 -21.68 -0.65 -6.53
CA SER A 46 -20.49 -0.45 -7.35
C SER A 46 -20.23 1.04 -7.61
N HIS A 47 -21.28 1.80 -7.96
CA HIS A 47 -21.17 3.24 -8.13
C HIS A 47 -20.79 3.95 -6.83
N LEU A 48 -21.43 3.59 -5.71
CA LEU A 48 -21.14 4.17 -4.41
C LEU A 48 -19.70 3.89 -3.96
N ARG A 49 -19.20 2.65 -4.18
CA ARG A 49 -17.83 2.27 -3.90
C ARG A 49 -16.84 3.13 -4.68
N GLN A 50 -17.07 3.32 -5.98
CA GLN A 50 -16.22 4.14 -6.86
C GLN A 50 -16.28 5.62 -6.44
N ASP A 51 -17.47 6.16 -6.15
CA ASP A 51 -17.65 7.52 -5.67
C ASP A 51 -16.87 7.78 -4.39
N TYR A 52 -16.92 6.85 -3.43
CA TYR A 52 -16.16 6.97 -2.19
C TYR A 52 -14.65 6.93 -2.41
N TRP A 53 -14.18 6.03 -3.28
CA TRP A 53 -12.77 5.99 -3.64
C TRP A 53 -12.31 7.32 -4.29
N HIS A 54 -13.09 7.86 -5.21
CA HIS A 54 -12.78 9.13 -5.86
C HIS A 54 -12.80 10.34 -4.91
N ARG A 55 -13.79 10.40 -4.02
CA ARG A 55 -13.96 11.56 -3.12
C ARG A 55 -13.04 11.53 -1.91
N TYR A 56 -12.78 10.35 -1.38
CA TYR A 56 -12.13 10.19 -0.09
C TYR A 56 -10.80 9.45 -0.17
N GLY A 57 -10.41 8.95 -1.35
CA GLY A 57 -9.20 8.17 -1.56
C GLY A 57 -9.32 6.68 -1.18
N ALA A 58 -10.37 6.31 -0.45
CA ALA A 58 -10.67 4.92 -0.11
C ALA A 58 -12.17 4.70 0.12
N THR A 59 -12.68 3.54 -0.29
CA THR A 59 -14.08 3.13 -0.02
C THR A 59 -14.37 3.11 1.47
N LEU A 60 -13.44 2.60 2.27
CA LEU A 60 -13.50 2.57 3.72
C LEU A 60 -13.80 3.94 4.33
N ALA A 61 -13.16 4.99 3.84
CA ALA A 61 -13.37 6.36 4.33
C ALA A 61 -14.81 6.83 4.13
N GLY A 62 -15.36 6.57 2.96
CA GLY A 62 -16.75 6.89 2.69
C GLY A 62 -17.72 6.13 3.61
N LEU A 63 -17.45 4.86 3.86
CA LEU A 63 -18.26 4.06 4.79
C LEU A 63 -18.18 4.62 6.21
N GLN A 64 -17.00 4.95 6.73
CA GLN A 64 -16.83 5.52 8.05
C GLN A 64 -17.60 6.86 8.23
N ILE A 65 -17.68 7.67 7.19
CA ILE A 65 -18.35 8.98 7.22
C ILE A 65 -19.86 8.84 7.09
N HIS A 66 -20.34 8.01 6.16
CA HIS A 66 -21.76 8.00 5.77
C HIS A 66 -22.56 6.85 6.37
N TYR A 67 -21.87 5.80 6.84
CA TYR A 67 -22.48 4.58 7.41
C TYR A 67 -21.71 4.15 8.66
N PRO A 68 -21.70 4.98 9.71
CA PRO A 68 -20.93 4.71 10.94
C PRO A 68 -21.38 3.45 11.70
N GLU A 69 -22.56 2.90 11.35
CA GLU A 69 -23.08 1.63 11.87
C GLU A 69 -22.47 0.39 11.17
N VAL A 70 -21.72 0.57 10.10
CA VAL A 70 -21.04 -0.55 9.42
C VAL A 70 -19.85 -0.99 10.26
N ASP A 71 -19.79 -2.28 10.56
CA ASP A 71 -18.63 -2.89 11.21
C ASP A 71 -17.44 -2.89 10.22
N ILE A 72 -16.45 -2.07 10.52
CA ILE A 72 -15.29 -1.88 9.65
C ILE A 72 -14.40 -3.12 9.62
N ASP A 73 -14.28 -3.85 10.72
CA ASP A 73 -13.51 -5.09 10.76
C ASP A 73 -14.19 -6.19 9.94
N GLU A 74 -15.53 -6.25 9.97
CA GLU A 74 -16.30 -7.12 9.09
C GLU A 74 -16.09 -6.74 7.63
N PHE A 75 -16.22 -5.44 7.29
CA PHE A 75 -15.98 -4.95 5.94
C PHE A 75 -14.59 -5.31 5.42
N LEU A 76 -13.55 -5.11 6.20
CA LEU A 76 -12.19 -5.44 5.81
C LEU A 76 -12.02 -6.94 5.56
N ARG A 77 -12.57 -7.80 6.42
CA ARG A 77 -12.50 -9.26 6.25
C ARG A 77 -13.26 -9.74 5.01
N GLU A 78 -14.49 -9.27 4.83
CA GLU A 78 -15.34 -9.71 3.72
C GLU A 78 -14.86 -9.18 2.37
N SER A 79 -14.29 -7.98 2.34
CA SER A 79 -13.75 -7.37 1.12
C SER A 79 -12.40 -7.94 0.66
N HIS A 80 -11.69 -8.69 1.53
CA HIS A 80 -10.40 -9.29 1.21
C HIS A 80 -10.43 -10.82 1.38
N PRO A 81 -11.13 -11.56 0.52
CA PRO A 81 -11.27 -13.02 0.61
C PRO A 81 -9.94 -13.73 0.29
N LEU A 82 -9.07 -13.91 1.31
CA LEU A 82 -7.69 -14.36 1.17
C LEU A 82 -7.53 -15.61 0.31
N LYS A 83 -8.43 -16.59 0.42
CA LYS A 83 -8.33 -17.82 -0.38
C LYS A 83 -8.36 -17.55 -1.89
N GLN A 84 -9.18 -16.59 -2.33
CA GLN A 84 -9.26 -16.23 -3.75
C GLN A 84 -8.08 -15.35 -4.15
N ILE A 85 -7.68 -14.43 -3.29
CA ILE A 85 -6.57 -13.51 -3.48
C ILE A 85 -5.26 -14.29 -3.62
N LEU A 86 -4.94 -15.17 -2.68
CA LEU A 86 -3.71 -15.97 -2.67
C LEU A 86 -3.56 -16.87 -3.89
N ALA A 87 -4.67 -17.30 -4.48
CA ALA A 87 -4.65 -18.05 -5.75
C ALA A 87 -4.24 -17.21 -6.98
N LYS A 88 -4.11 -15.88 -6.80
CA LYS A 88 -3.76 -14.91 -7.85
C LYS A 88 -2.51 -14.09 -7.54
N VAL A 89 -1.84 -14.39 -6.41
CA VAL A 89 -0.62 -13.68 -6.03
C VAL A 89 0.49 -13.96 -7.04
N GLU A 90 1.05 -12.89 -7.56
CA GLU A 90 2.17 -12.92 -8.50
C GLU A 90 3.15 -11.81 -8.11
N GLY A 91 4.34 -12.19 -7.62
CA GLY A 91 5.37 -11.25 -7.18
C GLY A 91 5.99 -10.49 -8.35
N MET A 92 6.55 -9.31 -8.08
CA MET A 92 7.38 -8.61 -9.05
C MET A 92 8.72 -9.33 -9.21
N ASP A 93 9.20 -9.44 -10.44
CA ASP A 93 10.44 -10.13 -10.75
C ASP A 93 11.66 -9.55 -10.02
N GLY A 94 12.47 -10.41 -9.43
CA GLY A 94 13.70 -10.01 -8.74
C GLY A 94 13.51 -9.38 -7.37
N THR A 95 12.30 -9.36 -6.82
CA THR A 95 12.00 -8.70 -5.52
C THR A 95 12.85 -9.23 -4.39
N ASP A 96 12.98 -10.55 -4.23
CA ASP A 96 13.76 -11.19 -3.17
C ASP A 96 15.25 -10.78 -3.23
N ASP A 97 15.88 -10.90 -4.40
CA ASP A 97 17.29 -10.51 -4.61
C ASP A 97 17.51 -9.02 -4.29
N VAL A 98 16.64 -8.15 -4.80
CA VAL A 98 16.77 -6.71 -4.61
C VAL A 98 16.58 -6.34 -3.14
N LEU A 99 15.55 -6.85 -2.46
CA LEU A 99 15.33 -6.59 -1.04
C LEU A 99 16.50 -7.09 -0.18
N GLY A 100 17.11 -8.23 -0.52
CA GLY A 100 18.29 -8.73 0.17
C GLY A 100 19.53 -7.85 0.00
N ARG A 101 19.66 -7.14 -1.11
CA ARG A 101 20.78 -6.23 -1.43
C ARG A 101 20.59 -4.80 -0.93
N LEU A 102 19.34 -4.36 -0.74
CA LEU A 102 19.03 -3.04 -0.20
C LEU A 102 19.48 -2.94 1.27
N LYS A 103 20.36 -1.98 1.56
CA LYS A 103 20.81 -1.72 2.93
C LYS A 103 19.75 -0.90 3.70
N GLY A 104 19.67 -1.15 4.99
CA GLY A 104 18.75 -0.46 5.90
C GLY A 104 17.55 -1.29 6.27
N ARG A 105 16.76 -0.77 7.20
CA ARG A 105 15.50 -1.36 7.64
C ARG A 105 14.46 -1.26 6.52
N LYS A 106 13.53 -2.21 6.48
CA LYS A 106 12.45 -2.23 5.48
C LYS A 106 11.13 -2.50 6.15
N ALA A 107 10.10 -1.83 5.71
CA ALA A 107 8.74 -2.12 6.15
C ALA A 107 7.76 -2.01 4.97
N VAL A 108 6.69 -2.80 5.03
CA VAL A 108 5.54 -2.65 4.14
C VAL A 108 4.56 -1.65 4.76
N PHE A 109 4.06 -0.74 3.95
CA PHE A 109 3.07 0.27 4.31
C PHE A 109 1.96 0.32 3.26
N SER A 110 0.90 -0.45 3.48
CA SER A 110 -0.19 -0.68 2.52
C SER A 110 -1.51 -0.05 2.97
N ASN A 111 -2.35 0.31 2.01
CA ASN A 111 -3.75 0.68 2.20
C ASN A 111 -4.69 -0.53 2.38
N GLY A 112 -4.18 -1.75 2.25
CA GLY A 112 -4.89 -2.98 2.61
C GLY A 112 -4.88 -3.24 4.12
N PRO A 113 -5.73 -4.13 4.64
CA PRO A 113 -5.72 -4.52 6.06
C PRO A 113 -4.48 -5.36 6.42
N SER A 114 -4.09 -5.35 7.70
CA SER A 114 -2.86 -6.00 8.17
C SER A 114 -2.81 -7.50 7.90
N PHE A 115 -3.94 -8.20 8.00
CA PHE A 115 -4.00 -9.64 7.71
C PHE A 115 -3.76 -9.94 6.22
N TYR A 116 -4.22 -9.05 5.32
CA TYR A 116 -3.95 -9.13 3.87
C TYR A 116 -2.46 -8.92 3.59
N VAL A 117 -1.88 -7.87 4.17
CA VAL A 117 -0.44 -7.56 4.02
C VAL A 117 0.42 -8.76 4.44
N ARG A 118 0.15 -9.34 5.64
CA ARG A 118 0.89 -10.49 6.15
C ARG A 118 0.75 -11.71 5.26
N ALA A 119 -0.49 -12.03 4.85
CA ALA A 119 -0.74 -13.19 4.00
C ALA A 119 -0.05 -13.10 2.62
N LEU A 120 0.00 -11.91 2.02
CA LEU A 120 0.68 -11.72 0.75
C LEU A 120 2.20 -11.79 0.89
N VAL A 121 2.77 -11.12 1.88
CA VAL A 121 4.22 -11.14 2.13
C VAL A 121 4.69 -12.57 2.41
N GLU A 122 3.92 -13.35 3.20
CA GLU A 122 4.15 -14.78 3.44
C GLU A 122 4.08 -15.61 2.15
N ALA A 123 3.02 -15.43 1.37
CA ALA A 123 2.85 -16.16 0.10
C ALA A 123 3.96 -15.87 -0.93
N LEU A 124 4.56 -14.67 -0.86
CA LEU A 124 5.69 -14.25 -1.68
C LEU A 124 7.04 -14.71 -1.11
N GLY A 125 7.09 -15.23 0.13
CA GLY A 125 8.32 -15.65 0.81
C GLY A 125 9.24 -14.50 1.20
N LEU A 126 8.68 -13.29 1.44
CA LEU A 126 9.44 -12.06 1.64
C LEU A 126 9.55 -11.61 3.10
N GLU A 127 8.99 -12.35 4.08
CA GLU A 127 8.91 -11.92 5.49
C GLU A 127 10.27 -11.60 6.09
N ALA A 128 11.30 -12.37 5.74
CA ALA A 128 12.64 -12.22 6.28
C ALA A 128 13.29 -10.86 5.94
N HIS A 129 12.76 -10.15 4.95
CA HIS A 129 13.30 -8.85 4.53
C HIS A 129 12.73 -7.66 5.32
N PHE A 130 11.60 -7.84 6.03
CA PHE A 130 10.87 -6.72 6.61
C PHE A 130 10.93 -6.69 8.14
N ASP A 131 11.20 -5.53 8.70
CA ASP A 131 11.14 -5.22 10.14
C ASP A 131 9.71 -4.87 10.60
N GLY A 132 8.79 -4.62 9.67
CA GLY A 132 7.40 -4.30 9.97
C GLY A 132 6.50 -4.49 8.74
N LEU A 133 5.28 -4.97 8.98
CA LEU A 133 4.24 -5.19 7.98
C LEU A 133 2.99 -4.45 8.46
N PHE A 134 2.68 -3.30 7.84
CA PHE A 134 1.62 -2.41 8.29
C PHE A 134 0.48 -2.31 7.28
N GLY A 135 -0.73 -2.64 7.74
CA GLY A 135 -1.99 -2.39 7.08
C GLY A 135 -2.79 -1.28 7.76
N THR A 136 -3.90 -0.85 7.19
CA THR A 136 -4.70 0.29 7.65
C THR A 136 -5.11 0.21 9.12
N ASP A 137 -5.41 -0.97 9.63
CA ASP A 137 -5.78 -1.24 11.02
C ASP A 137 -4.62 -1.08 12.00
N ASP A 138 -3.36 -1.28 11.58
CA ASP A 138 -2.19 -1.07 12.43
C ASP A 138 -1.92 0.42 12.72
N PHE A 139 -2.36 1.34 11.86
CA PHE A 139 -2.11 2.77 12.01
C PHE A 139 -3.37 3.64 12.11
N GLY A 140 -4.47 3.06 12.58
CA GLY A 140 -5.67 3.77 13.01
C GLY A 140 -6.76 3.91 11.96
N LEU A 141 -6.91 2.92 11.07
CA LEU A 141 -7.88 2.88 9.97
C LEU A 141 -7.78 4.11 9.05
N LEU A 142 -6.57 4.61 8.90
CA LEU A 142 -6.21 5.64 7.94
C LEU A 142 -5.68 4.98 6.66
N TYR A 143 -5.44 5.77 5.65
CA TYR A 143 -4.91 5.30 4.35
C TYR A 143 -4.06 6.40 3.70
N LYS A 144 -3.12 6.02 2.88
CA LYS A 144 -2.38 6.95 2.03
C LYS A 144 -3.37 7.57 1.01
N PRO A 145 -3.26 8.87 0.71
CA PRO A 145 -2.22 9.82 1.08
C PRO A 145 -2.50 10.66 2.35
N ASN A 146 -3.32 10.21 3.30
CA ASN A 146 -3.53 10.95 4.55
C ASN A 146 -2.20 11.12 5.32
N PRO A 147 -1.74 12.36 5.63
CA PRO A 147 -0.45 12.58 6.28
C PRO A 147 -0.32 11.88 7.64
N GLN A 148 -1.41 11.72 8.38
CA GLN A 148 -1.38 11.07 9.69
C GLN A 148 -1.07 9.57 9.57
N ALA A 149 -1.43 8.91 8.46
CA ALA A 149 -1.06 7.51 8.20
C ALA A 149 0.48 7.34 8.19
N TYR A 150 1.18 8.19 7.45
CA TYR A 150 2.66 8.19 7.39
C TYR A 150 3.30 8.47 8.76
N LEU A 151 2.79 9.47 9.47
CA LEU A 151 3.31 9.82 10.81
C LEU A 151 3.09 8.70 11.82
N ASN A 152 1.96 7.99 11.74
CA ASN A 152 1.68 6.85 12.60
C ASN A 152 2.62 5.68 12.30
N VAL A 153 2.87 5.34 11.02
CA VAL A 153 3.84 4.30 10.64
C VAL A 153 5.26 4.67 11.07
N CYS A 154 5.68 5.94 10.87
CA CYS A 154 6.98 6.41 11.37
C CYS A 154 7.09 6.25 12.89
N ARG A 155 6.03 6.55 13.65
CA ARG A 155 5.99 6.36 15.11
C ARG A 155 6.12 4.89 15.51
N LEU A 156 5.42 3.99 14.82
CA LEU A 156 5.51 2.54 15.06
C LEU A 156 6.93 2.01 14.82
N LEU A 157 7.61 2.55 13.80
CA LEU A 157 9.00 2.21 13.48
C LEU A 157 10.02 2.91 14.36
N GLY A 158 9.64 3.93 15.13
CA GLY A 158 10.54 4.74 15.95
C GLY A 158 11.49 5.62 15.12
N VAL A 159 11.03 6.15 13.98
CA VAL A 159 11.82 6.95 13.04
C VAL A 159 11.12 8.26 12.69
N LYS A 160 11.89 9.21 12.13
CA LYS A 160 11.36 10.44 11.57
C LYS A 160 11.13 10.29 10.06
N PRO A 161 10.18 11.03 9.46
CA PRO A 161 9.94 10.99 8.01
C PRO A 161 11.20 11.21 7.16
N GLU A 162 12.09 12.12 7.57
CA GLU A 162 13.31 12.45 6.83
C GLU A 162 14.33 11.30 6.76
N GLN A 163 14.14 10.26 7.58
CA GLN A 163 14.93 9.04 7.57
C GLN A 163 14.37 7.98 6.61
N CYS A 164 13.16 8.22 6.08
CA CYS A 164 12.43 7.25 5.28
C CYS A 164 12.59 7.49 3.78
N ILE A 165 12.53 6.40 3.04
CA ILE A 165 12.40 6.38 1.58
C ILE A 165 11.08 5.65 1.27
N MET A 166 10.10 6.36 0.69
CA MET A 166 8.84 5.76 0.24
C MET A 166 8.97 5.27 -1.20
N VAL A 167 8.61 4.03 -1.44
CA VAL A 167 8.51 3.39 -2.76
C VAL A 167 7.05 3.06 -3.01
N ASP A 168 6.43 3.64 -4.02
CA ASP A 168 4.99 3.53 -4.27
C ASP A 168 4.71 3.73 -5.77
N ASP A 169 3.66 3.11 -6.30
CA ASP A 169 3.19 3.27 -7.67
C ASP A 169 2.20 4.44 -7.83
N SER A 170 1.76 5.04 -6.71
CA SER A 170 0.82 6.16 -6.68
C SER A 170 1.54 7.50 -6.53
N ALA A 171 1.33 8.38 -7.52
CA ALA A 171 1.86 9.74 -7.51
C ALA A 171 1.38 10.55 -6.29
N ASP A 172 0.09 10.41 -5.92
CA ASP A 172 -0.50 11.14 -4.79
C ASP A 172 0.12 10.71 -3.46
N ASN A 173 0.37 9.41 -3.29
CA ASN A 173 1.05 8.88 -2.12
C ASN A 173 2.47 9.44 -2.00
N LEU A 174 3.22 9.46 -3.09
CA LEU A 174 4.58 10.00 -3.13
C LEU A 174 4.61 11.51 -2.91
N HIS A 175 3.65 12.25 -3.47
CA HIS A 175 3.52 13.69 -3.24
C HIS A 175 3.35 14.00 -1.74
N GLN A 176 2.50 13.24 -1.05
CA GLN A 176 2.32 13.40 0.40
C GLN A 176 3.55 12.98 1.20
N ALA A 177 4.20 11.86 0.84
CA ALA A 177 5.44 11.43 1.48
C ALA A 177 6.52 12.51 1.36
N LYS A 178 6.66 13.12 0.17
CA LYS A 178 7.60 14.23 -0.08
C LYS A 178 7.28 15.45 0.77
N ALA A 179 6.01 15.82 0.90
CA ALA A 179 5.58 16.95 1.73
C ALA A 179 5.92 16.76 3.22
N LEU A 180 6.05 15.52 3.68
CA LEU A 180 6.48 15.17 5.03
C LEU A 180 8.01 15.07 5.19
N GLY A 181 8.79 15.30 4.12
CA GLY A 181 10.25 15.26 4.15
C GLY A 181 10.86 13.89 3.84
N MET A 182 10.08 12.90 3.44
CA MET A 182 10.60 11.62 2.99
C MET A 182 11.33 11.76 1.65
N LYS A 183 12.29 10.88 1.36
CA LYS A 183 12.69 10.61 -0.01
C LYS A 183 11.64 9.75 -0.69
N THR A 184 11.52 9.88 -2.02
CA THR A 184 10.46 9.23 -2.77
C THR A 184 10.99 8.58 -4.02
N VAL A 185 10.56 7.36 -4.29
CA VAL A 185 10.86 6.62 -5.52
C VAL A 185 9.53 6.21 -6.15
N TRP A 186 9.28 6.73 -7.36
CA TRP A 186 8.12 6.30 -8.13
C TRP A 186 8.40 4.99 -8.82
N TYR A 187 7.62 3.98 -8.44
CA TYR A 187 7.77 2.61 -8.93
C TYR A 187 6.75 2.30 -10.02
N GLY A 188 7.16 1.51 -11.03
CA GLY A 188 6.31 0.91 -12.05
C GLY A 188 6.71 1.29 -13.49
N GLU A 189 6.27 0.49 -14.45
CA GLU A 189 6.62 0.66 -15.88
C GLU A 189 6.25 2.04 -16.45
N LYS A 190 5.15 2.64 -15.96
CA LYS A 190 4.65 3.96 -16.39
C LYS A 190 5.33 5.12 -15.65
N ALA A 191 6.24 4.82 -14.71
CA ALA A 191 6.90 5.85 -13.94
C ALA A 191 7.72 6.79 -14.85
N HIS A 192 7.57 8.09 -14.63
CA HIS A 192 8.24 9.16 -15.35
C HIS A 192 8.66 10.27 -14.40
N PRO A 193 9.58 11.18 -14.77
CA PRO A 193 10.02 12.23 -13.88
C PRO A 193 8.88 13.10 -13.38
N LEU A 194 8.82 13.27 -12.05
CA LEU A 194 7.91 14.19 -11.37
C LEU A 194 8.71 15.08 -10.42
N PRO A 195 8.31 16.36 -10.22
CA PRO A 195 9.05 17.31 -9.39
C PRO A 195 9.24 16.85 -7.93
N PHE A 196 8.36 15.99 -7.45
CA PHE A 196 8.39 15.47 -6.07
C PHE A 196 8.98 14.06 -5.95
N ALA A 197 9.34 13.39 -7.06
CA ALA A 197 10.01 12.09 -7.02
C ALA A 197 11.52 12.28 -7.05
N ASP A 198 12.21 11.78 -6.01
CA ASP A 198 13.68 11.81 -5.94
C ASP A 198 14.31 10.75 -6.85
N GLY A 199 13.55 9.70 -7.19
CA GLY A 199 13.95 8.64 -8.10
C GLY A 199 12.79 8.00 -8.81
N ILE A 200 13.15 7.22 -9.84
CA ILE A 200 12.23 6.40 -10.62
C ILE A 200 12.81 5.00 -10.69
N ALA A 201 11.98 4.01 -10.45
CA ALA A 201 12.31 2.61 -10.66
C ALA A 201 11.20 1.97 -11.51
N LYS A 202 11.53 1.52 -12.72
CA LYS A 202 10.56 0.86 -13.59
C LYS A 202 10.31 -0.60 -13.22
N ASP A 203 11.25 -1.16 -12.49
CA ASP A 203 11.27 -2.52 -11.97
C ASP A 203 12.08 -2.56 -10.66
N MET A 204 12.18 -3.72 -10.04
CA MET A 204 12.93 -3.89 -8.80
C MET A 204 14.42 -3.54 -8.95
N GLN A 205 15.04 -3.85 -10.08
CA GLN A 205 16.45 -3.55 -10.31
C GLN A 205 16.74 -2.02 -10.30
N GLY A 206 15.79 -1.21 -10.79
CA GLY A 206 15.88 0.24 -10.76
C GLY A 206 16.01 0.83 -9.35
N LEU A 207 15.54 0.13 -8.31
CA LEU A 207 15.74 0.55 -6.92
C LEU A 207 17.21 0.50 -6.50
N LEU A 208 17.97 -0.49 -6.97
CA LEU A 208 19.42 -0.58 -6.69
C LEU A 208 20.19 0.55 -7.38
N GLU A 209 19.77 0.92 -8.59
CA GLU A 209 20.36 2.06 -9.29
C GLU A 209 20.10 3.39 -8.53
N PHE A 210 18.91 3.55 -7.98
CA PHE A 210 18.60 4.71 -7.13
C PHE A 210 19.50 4.75 -5.90
N CYS A 211 19.77 3.60 -5.25
CA CYS A 211 20.65 3.52 -4.09
C CYS A 211 22.06 4.06 -4.35
N THR A 212 22.60 3.89 -5.56
CA THR A 212 23.93 4.39 -5.91
C THR A 212 24.02 5.91 -5.91
N LYS A 213 22.88 6.61 -5.94
CA LYS A 213 22.75 8.07 -5.94
C LYS A 213 22.46 8.65 -4.55
N LEU A 214 22.25 7.77 -3.56
CA LEU A 214 22.09 8.20 -2.16
C LEU A 214 23.44 8.63 -1.59
N PRO A 215 23.47 9.68 -0.73
CA PRO A 215 24.70 10.19 -0.13
C PRO A 215 25.34 9.21 0.87
#